data_4a65fb6f1c9b6a493c5cabab2230abc8
#
_entry.id   4a65fb6f1c9b6a493c5cabab2230abc8
#
_cell.length_a   1.000
_cell.length_b   1.000
_cell.length_c   1.000
_cell.angle_alpha   90.00
_cell.angle_beta   90.00
_cell.angle_gamma   90.00
#
_symmetry.space_group_name_H-M   'P 1'
#
loop_
_entity.id
_entity.type
_entity.pdbx_description
1 polymer ?
#
loop_
_entity_poly.entity_id
_entity_poly.type
_entity_poly.pdbx_seq_one_letter_code
_entity_poly.pdbx_strand_id
1 'polypeptide(L)'
;GASISRCLNVGNVTNTKNSEKVNPVCHINGEITTSYLYYKSGVCGTATNATEVSGEELASGEVAWLLNGLEAGESPAWRQTIGEDEYPVLDNTHGIVHCGYNACTPFYSNDAVSPTQPEHHYGADGFCSNCGSFQPATLISVGNYEIANAGQLYWFAEKVNKGENINGRLTADIVVNEEVLTADGKLNGDRTRFKMWTPIGNMYYNGTFDGQGHTISGLVLMDNT
;
A
#
# COMPACT_ATOMS: atom_id res chain seq x y z
N GLY A 1 -22.62 -13.11 11.39
CA GLY A 1 -22.21 -13.13 9.99
C GLY A 1 -21.15 -14.19 9.73
N ALA A 2 -20.95 -14.60 8.48
CA ALA A 2 -19.84 -15.48 8.11
C ALA A 2 -18.58 -14.63 7.88
N SER A 3 -17.39 -15.22 8.12
CA SER A 3 -16.11 -14.58 7.83
C SER A 3 -15.20 -15.52 7.04
N ILE A 4 -14.43 -14.96 6.11
CA ILE A 4 -13.40 -15.66 5.35
C ILE A 4 -12.10 -14.86 5.54
N SER A 5 -11.06 -15.50 6.04
CA SER A 5 -9.80 -14.82 6.30
C SER A 5 -8.58 -15.72 6.07
N ARG A 6 -7.42 -15.08 5.85
CA ARG A 6 -6.12 -15.74 5.77
C ARG A 6 -6.08 -16.83 4.69
N CYS A 7 -6.51 -16.47 3.49
CA CYS A 7 -6.54 -17.39 2.34
C CYS A 7 -5.61 -16.91 1.23
N LEU A 8 -4.95 -17.85 0.58
CA LEU A 8 -4.10 -17.64 -0.58
C LEU A 8 -4.55 -18.56 -1.72
N ASN A 9 -4.66 -17.99 -2.92
CA ASN A 9 -4.82 -18.77 -4.15
C ASN A 9 -3.63 -18.55 -5.09
N VAL A 10 -2.92 -19.61 -5.41
CA VAL A 10 -1.82 -19.64 -6.40
C VAL A 10 -2.19 -20.43 -7.68
N GLY A 11 -3.36 -21.04 -7.71
CA GLY A 11 -3.85 -21.84 -8.84
C GLY A 11 -4.76 -21.04 -9.77
N ASN A 12 -4.77 -21.42 -11.06
CA ASN A 12 -5.61 -20.79 -12.06
C ASN A 12 -7.10 -20.99 -11.77
N VAL A 13 -7.85 -19.89 -11.85
CA VAL A 13 -9.31 -19.90 -11.73
C VAL A 13 -9.91 -19.39 -13.04
N THR A 14 -10.69 -20.23 -13.71
CA THR A 14 -11.31 -19.88 -14.98
C THR A 14 -12.83 -20.07 -14.91
N ASN A 15 -13.55 -19.19 -15.60
CA ASN A 15 -14.99 -19.32 -15.80
C ASN A 15 -15.26 -19.48 -17.30
N THR A 16 -15.78 -20.64 -17.70
CA THR A 16 -16.05 -20.96 -19.11
C THR A 16 -17.27 -20.23 -19.67
N LYS A 17 -18.13 -19.65 -18.82
CA LYS A 17 -19.35 -18.95 -19.23
C LYS A 17 -19.21 -17.43 -19.23
N ASN A 18 -18.40 -16.88 -18.37
CA ASN A 18 -18.17 -15.42 -18.27
C ASN A 18 -16.83 -15.16 -17.59
N SER A 19 -15.80 -14.84 -18.39
CA SER A 19 -14.43 -14.57 -17.92
C SER A 19 -14.31 -13.33 -17.03
N GLU A 20 -15.29 -12.41 -17.08
CA GLU A 20 -15.29 -11.18 -16.27
C GLU A 20 -15.77 -11.39 -14.83
N LYS A 21 -16.34 -12.56 -14.51
CA LYS A 21 -16.89 -12.89 -13.19
C LYS A 21 -16.12 -14.01 -12.53
N VAL A 22 -14.84 -13.80 -12.31
CA VAL A 22 -13.98 -14.76 -11.61
C VAL A 22 -13.46 -14.15 -10.33
N ASN A 23 -13.75 -14.78 -9.19
CA ASN A 23 -13.16 -14.41 -7.92
C ASN A 23 -12.10 -15.45 -7.55
N PRO A 24 -10.86 -15.03 -7.28
CA PRO A 24 -9.75 -15.95 -7.07
C PRO A 24 -9.82 -16.72 -5.75
N VAL A 25 -10.50 -16.18 -4.75
CA VAL A 25 -10.57 -16.79 -3.41
C VAL A 25 -12.00 -17.17 -3.03
N CYS A 26 -12.95 -16.24 -3.13
CA CYS A 26 -14.33 -16.51 -2.76
C CYS A 26 -15.30 -15.59 -3.51
N HIS A 27 -16.52 -16.05 -3.69
CA HIS A 27 -17.64 -15.24 -4.16
C HIS A 27 -18.47 -14.77 -2.96
N ILE A 28 -18.67 -13.45 -2.85
CA ILE A 28 -19.43 -12.87 -1.74
C ILE A 28 -20.85 -12.59 -2.19
N ASN A 29 -21.82 -13.31 -1.58
CA ASN A 29 -23.23 -13.00 -1.65
C ASN A 29 -23.72 -12.68 -0.23
N GLY A 30 -24.04 -11.40 0.03
CA GLY A 30 -24.52 -10.94 1.34
C GLY A 30 -23.41 -10.41 2.26
N GLU A 31 -23.69 -10.31 3.55
CA GLU A 31 -22.76 -9.76 4.55
C GLU A 31 -21.73 -10.81 4.98
N ILE A 32 -20.62 -10.88 4.25
CA ILE A 32 -19.44 -11.67 4.63
C ILE A 32 -18.27 -10.72 4.90
N THR A 33 -17.67 -10.83 6.08
CA THR A 33 -16.45 -10.11 6.39
C THR A 33 -15.25 -10.84 5.81
N THR A 34 -14.39 -10.13 5.08
CA THR A 34 -13.15 -10.68 4.52
C THR A 34 -11.93 -9.95 5.05
N SER A 35 -10.82 -10.69 5.30
CA SER A 35 -9.54 -10.11 5.69
C SER A 35 -8.39 -11.02 5.26
N TYR A 36 -7.25 -10.42 4.87
CA TYR A 36 -6.05 -11.17 4.50
C TYR A 36 -6.31 -12.22 3.40
N LEU A 37 -6.99 -11.80 2.33
CA LEU A 37 -7.21 -12.64 1.14
C LEU A 37 -6.24 -12.22 0.04
N TYR A 38 -5.44 -13.17 -0.45
CA TYR A 38 -4.42 -12.92 -1.47
C TYR A 38 -4.55 -13.89 -2.64
N TYR A 39 -4.14 -13.46 -3.82
CA TYR A 39 -4.04 -14.32 -4.99
C TYR A 39 -2.82 -13.94 -5.85
N LYS A 40 -2.19 -14.95 -6.46
CA LYS A 40 -1.06 -14.77 -7.36
C LYS A 40 -1.48 -14.02 -8.61
N SER A 41 -0.67 -13.06 -9.04
CA SER A 41 -0.85 -12.33 -10.28
C SER A 41 -1.00 -13.28 -11.47
N GLY A 42 -1.95 -12.97 -12.35
CA GLY A 42 -2.21 -13.73 -13.58
C GLY A 42 -3.04 -15.02 -13.42
N VAL A 43 -3.46 -15.42 -12.20
CA VAL A 43 -4.27 -16.65 -12.02
C VAL A 43 -5.76 -16.46 -12.28
N CYS A 44 -6.23 -15.21 -12.30
CA CYS A 44 -7.60 -14.86 -12.67
C CYS A 44 -7.66 -13.43 -13.22
N GLY A 45 -8.86 -13.01 -13.68
CA GLY A 45 -9.13 -11.59 -13.96
C GLY A 45 -9.23 -10.77 -12.66
N THR A 46 -9.61 -9.51 -12.80
CA THR A 46 -9.70 -8.55 -11.67
C THR A 46 -10.60 -9.08 -10.56
N ALA A 47 -10.05 -9.17 -9.35
CA ALA A 47 -10.79 -9.50 -8.13
C ALA A 47 -11.23 -8.25 -7.38
N THR A 48 -12.36 -8.32 -6.69
CA THR A 48 -12.90 -7.20 -5.90
C THR A 48 -12.71 -7.37 -4.39
N ASN A 49 -12.34 -8.57 -3.93
CA ASN A 49 -12.33 -8.93 -2.50
C ASN A 49 -11.05 -9.60 -2.02
N ALA A 50 -10.02 -9.63 -2.86
CA ALA A 50 -8.71 -10.18 -2.54
C ALA A 50 -7.61 -9.32 -3.15
N THR A 51 -6.44 -9.33 -2.54
CA THR A 51 -5.27 -8.56 -2.99
C THR A 51 -4.44 -9.38 -3.96
N GLU A 52 -4.16 -8.82 -5.14
CA GLU A 52 -3.23 -9.40 -6.09
C GLU A 52 -1.80 -9.23 -5.58
N VAL A 53 -1.01 -10.30 -5.67
CA VAL A 53 0.39 -10.31 -5.26
C VAL A 53 1.26 -10.92 -6.36
N SER A 54 2.44 -10.35 -6.55
CA SER A 54 3.44 -10.83 -7.51
C SER A 54 4.11 -12.12 -7.05
N GLY A 55 4.81 -12.79 -7.96
CA GLY A 55 5.66 -13.92 -7.61
C GLY A 55 6.80 -13.55 -6.66
N GLU A 56 7.34 -12.34 -6.77
CA GLU A 56 8.40 -11.83 -5.90
C GLU A 56 7.89 -11.61 -4.46
N GLU A 57 6.74 -10.98 -4.30
CA GLU A 57 6.09 -10.82 -2.99
C GLU A 57 5.76 -12.17 -2.35
N LEU A 58 5.28 -13.14 -3.14
CA LEU A 58 5.02 -14.51 -2.67
C LEU A 58 6.30 -15.20 -2.18
N ALA A 59 7.40 -15.08 -2.92
CA ALA A 59 8.67 -15.72 -2.59
C ALA A 59 9.43 -15.04 -1.44
N SER A 60 9.14 -13.75 -1.16
CA SER A 60 9.85 -12.93 -0.17
C SER A 60 9.60 -13.30 1.29
N GLY A 61 8.50 -14.02 1.59
CA GLY A 61 7.99 -14.24 2.95
C GLY A 61 6.93 -13.21 3.39
N GLU A 62 6.76 -12.10 2.69
CA GLU A 62 5.79 -11.06 3.04
C GLU A 62 4.37 -11.61 3.17
N VAL A 63 3.93 -12.36 2.17
CA VAL A 63 2.57 -12.91 2.16
C VAL A 63 2.35 -13.92 3.29
N ALA A 64 3.36 -14.73 3.64
CA ALA A 64 3.29 -15.62 4.80
C ALA A 64 3.09 -14.84 6.10
N TRP A 65 3.85 -13.76 6.29
CA TRP A 65 3.73 -12.87 7.43
C TRP A 65 2.35 -12.22 7.52
N LEU A 66 1.84 -11.68 6.42
CA LEU A 66 0.51 -11.07 6.34
C LEU A 66 -0.62 -12.08 6.63
N LEU A 67 -0.53 -13.30 6.08
CA LEU A 67 -1.49 -14.37 6.31
C LEU A 67 -1.53 -14.83 7.77
N ASN A 68 -0.43 -14.71 8.52
CA ASN A 68 -0.39 -14.97 9.95
C ASN A 68 -0.92 -13.80 10.81
N GLY A 69 -1.33 -12.67 10.19
CA GLY A 69 -1.88 -11.51 10.89
C GLY A 69 -0.80 -10.59 11.48
N LEU A 70 0.35 -10.49 10.81
CA LEU A 70 1.50 -9.66 11.22
C LEU A 70 2.16 -10.14 12.52
N GLU A 71 2.14 -11.45 12.76
CA GLU A 71 2.71 -12.07 13.96
C GLU A 71 3.48 -13.33 13.59
N ALA A 72 4.65 -13.50 14.18
CA ALA A 72 5.45 -14.72 14.05
C ALA A 72 5.14 -15.75 15.14
N GLY A 73 4.02 -15.83 15.72
CA GLY A 73 3.69 -16.70 16.85
C GLY A 73 4.50 -18.01 16.96
N GLU A 74 4.47 -18.69 18.07
CA GLU A 74 5.24 -19.94 18.26
C GLU A 74 4.88 -21.06 17.26
N SER A 75 3.66 -21.01 16.72
CA SER A 75 3.17 -22.00 15.75
C SER A 75 2.25 -21.34 14.71
N PRO A 76 2.78 -20.52 13.80
CA PRO A 76 1.99 -19.89 12.76
C PRO A 76 1.44 -20.96 11.80
N ALA A 77 0.23 -20.71 11.27
CA ALA A 77 -0.40 -21.63 10.33
C ALA A 77 0.29 -21.62 8.95
N TRP A 78 0.67 -20.43 8.47
CA TRP A 78 1.35 -20.26 7.20
C TRP A 78 2.86 -20.22 7.40
N ARG A 79 3.57 -21.03 6.64
CA ARG A 79 5.01 -21.20 6.71
C ARG A 79 5.63 -21.02 5.35
N GLN A 80 6.93 -20.75 5.33
CA GLN A 80 7.69 -20.64 4.09
C GLN A 80 9.18 -20.73 4.39
N THR A 81 9.92 -21.57 3.67
CA THR A 81 11.38 -21.55 3.67
C THR A 81 11.83 -20.55 2.60
N ILE A 82 12.21 -19.35 3.04
CA ILE A 82 12.59 -18.25 2.14
C ILE A 82 13.83 -18.65 1.33
N GLY A 83 13.75 -18.47 0.01
CA GLY A 83 14.77 -18.89 -0.94
C GLY A 83 14.60 -20.29 -1.51
N GLU A 84 13.69 -21.11 -0.96
CA GLU A 84 13.35 -22.44 -1.47
C GLU A 84 11.91 -22.51 -1.96
N ASP A 85 10.96 -21.92 -1.22
CA ASP A 85 9.54 -21.94 -1.53
C ASP A 85 9.13 -20.77 -2.40
N GLU A 86 8.40 -21.02 -3.47
CA GLU A 86 7.84 -19.98 -4.34
C GLU A 86 6.68 -19.22 -3.69
N TYR A 87 6.02 -19.80 -2.67
CA TYR A 87 4.86 -19.22 -1.98
C TYR A 87 4.64 -19.86 -0.60
N PRO A 88 3.85 -19.21 0.29
CA PRO A 88 3.51 -19.77 1.59
C PRO A 88 2.72 -21.08 1.51
N VAL A 89 2.98 -21.96 2.48
CA VAL A 89 2.34 -23.28 2.61
C VAL A 89 1.75 -23.49 4.01
N LEU A 90 0.83 -24.44 4.14
CA LEU A 90 0.23 -24.87 5.42
C LEU A 90 0.93 -26.13 5.99
N ASP A 91 2.23 -26.23 5.76
CA ASP A 91 3.05 -27.38 6.19
C ASP A 91 4.05 -26.93 7.26
N ASN A 92 3.97 -27.56 8.45
CA ASN A 92 4.79 -27.20 9.59
C ASN A 92 6.26 -27.65 9.50
N THR A 93 6.65 -28.35 8.43
CA THR A 93 8.05 -28.69 8.16
C THR A 93 8.82 -27.53 7.52
N HIS A 94 8.12 -26.52 6.99
CA HIS A 94 8.72 -25.31 6.45
C HIS A 94 9.03 -24.26 7.51
N GLY A 95 9.88 -23.27 7.16
CA GLY A 95 10.34 -22.24 8.08
C GLY A 95 9.24 -21.32 8.61
N ILE A 96 9.41 -20.85 9.83
CA ILE A 96 8.61 -19.73 10.35
C ILE A 96 9.15 -18.45 9.71
N VAL A 97 8.26 -17.59 9.25
CA VAL A 97 8.64 -16.27 8.72
C VAL A 97 8.53 -15.21 9.81
N HIS A 98 9.59 -14.47 10.00
CA HIS A 98 9.70 -13.32 10.88
C HIS A 98 9.85 -12.04 10.06
N CYS A 99 9.33 -10.93 10.55
CA CYS A 99 9.53 -9.60 9.97
C CYS A 99 10.53 -8.81 10.81
N GLY A 100 11.57 -8.31 10.17
CA GLY A 100 12.50 -7.34 10.71
C GLY A 100 12.48 -6.04 9.90
N TYR A 101 13.26 -5.07 10.34
CA TYR A 101 13.37 -3.78 9.65
C TYR A 101 14.82 -3.42 9.40
N ASN A 102 15.11 -3.07 8.14
CA ASN A 102 16.39 -2.47 7.75
C ASN A 102 16.14 -0.97 7.55
N ALA A 103 16.60 -0.15 8.51
CA ALA A 103 16.05 1.19 8.73
C ALA A 103 14.53 1.10 8.93
N CYS A 104 13.69 1.74 8.12
CA CYS A 104 12.24 1.62 8.21
C CYS A 104 11.61 0.76 7.08
N THR A 105 12.44 0.00 6.37
CA THR A 105 11.98 -0.91 5.32
C THR A 105 11.86 -2.32 5.90
N PRO A 106 10.68 -2.97 5.83
CA PRO A 106 10.53 -4.34 6.30
C PRO A 106 11.35 -5.30 5.44
N PHE A 107 11.87 -6.33 6.08
CA PHE A 107 12.41 -7.52 5.42
C PHE A 107 11.91 -8.78 6.12
N TYR A 108 11.93 -9.90 5.43
CA TYR A 108 11.42 -11.16 5.95
C TYR A 108 12.54 -12.19 6.02
N SER A 109 12.56 -13.01 7.08
CA SER A 109 13.60 -13.99 7.35
C SER A 109 13.05 -15.22 8.07
N ASN A 110 13.68 -16.37 7.89
CA ASN A 110 13.43 -17.54 8.73
C ASN A 110 14.21 -17.49 10.06
N ASP A 111 15.22 -16.64 10.16
CA ASP A 111 15.90 -16.36 11.42
C ASP A 111 15.04 -15.40 12.26
N ALA A 112 15.04 -15.61 13.58
CA ALA A 112 14.36 -14.73 14.50
C ALA A 112 14.96 -13.32 14.45
N VAL A 113 14.14 -12.34 14.08
CA VAL A 113 14.51 -10.91 14.00
C VAL A 113 13.57 -10.08 14.86
N SER A 114 14.02 -8.88 15.26
CA SER A 114 13.17 -7.98 16.03
C SER A 114 12.08 -7.38 15.14
N PRO A 115 10.79 -7.51 15.48
CA PRO A 115 9.69 -6.91 14.73
C PRO A 115 9.51 -5.41 15.00
N THR A 116 10.38 -4.79 15.80
CA THR A 116 10.25 -3.38 16.17
C THR A 116 10.56 -2.50 14.96
N GLN A 117 9.54 -1.84 14.42
CA GLN A 117 9.72 -0.87 13.37
C GLN A 117 10.43 0.37 13.91
N PRO A 118 11.55 0.79 13.31
CA PRO A 118 12.21 2.04 13.68
C PRO A 118 11.31 3.25 13.37
N GLU A 119 11.52 4.34 14.11
CA GLU A 119 10.84 5.59 13.80
C GLU A 119 11.29 6.14 12.43
N HIS A 120 10.34 6.73 11.71
CA HIS A 120 10.63 7.41 10.46
C HIS A 120 11.29 8.78 10.72
N HIS A 121 12.33 9.08 9.97
CA HIS A 121 13.00 10.37 10.00
C HIS A 121 12.52 11.25 8.83
N TYR A 122 11.50 12.05 9.08
CA TYR A 122 10.91 12.94 8.07
C TYR A 122 11.73 14.22 7.90
N GLY A 123 12.03 14.56 6.66
CA GLY A 123 12.60 15.86 6.29
C GLY A 123 11.57 16.99 6.38
N ALA A 124 11.98 18.20 6.10
CA ALA A 124 11.09 19.37 6.04
C ALA A 124 10.00 19.21 4.96
N ASP A 125 10.29 18.46 3.91
CA ASP A 125 9.35 18.11 2.84
C ASP A 125 8.33 17.00 3.25
N GLY A 126 8.51 16.41 4.44
CA GLY A 126 7.62 15.36 4.97
C GLY A 126 7.85 13.97 4.40
N PHE A 127 8.96 13.71 3.70
CA PHE A 127 9.33 12.38 3.25
C PHE A 127 10.39 11.78 4.18
N CYS A 128 10.25 10.49 4.48
CA CYS A 128 11.28 9.79 5.25
C CYS A 128 12.56 9.63 4.44
N SER A 129 13.69 10.10 4.98
CA SER A 129 15.00 10.04 4.32
C SER A 129 15.49 8.61 4.06
N ASN A 130 15.00 7.63 4.83
CA ASN A 130 15.44 6.24 4.75
C ASN A 130 14.60 5.38 3.77
N CYS A 131 13.27 5.57 3.78
CA CYS A 131 12.36 4.70 3.01
C CYS A 131 11.40 5.46 2.08
N GLY A 132 11.43 6.81 2.08
CA GLY A 132 10.53 7.62 1.27
C GLY A 132 9.08 7.66 1.76
N SER A 133 8.74 7.00 2.87
CA SER A 133 7.38 7.04 3.43
C SER A 133 6.92 8.46 3.71
N PHE A 134 5.62 8.67 3.62
CA PHE A 134 4.99 9.96 3.82
C PHE A 134 4.74 10.24 5.30
N GLN A 135 5.05 11.44 5.74
CA GLN A 135 4.68 11.93 7.06
C GLN A 135 3.15 11.95 7.17
N PRO A 136 2.56 11.35 8.21
CA PRO A 136 1.12 11.49 8.44
C PRO A 136 0.71 12.96 8.61
N ALA A 137 -0.41 13.33 8.02
CA ALA A 137 -1.01 14.65 8.25
C ALA A 137 -1.41 14.80 9.72
N THR A 138 -1.39 16.03 10.22
CA THR A 138 -1.65 16.31 11.64
C THR A 138 -3.14 16.16 11.94
N LEU A 139 -3.50 15.22 12.80
CA LEU A 139 -4.87 15.00 13.23
C LEU A 139 -5.35 16.17 14.12
N ILE A 140 -6.44 16.83 13.72
CA ILE A 140 -7.09 17.89 14.53
C ILE A 140 -8.24 17.29 15.34
N SER A 141 -9.06 16.49 14.69
CA SER A 141 -10.17 15.73 15.26
C SER A 141 -10.47 14.53 14.36
N VAL A 142 -11.26 13.60 14.82
CA VAL A 142 -11.58 12.39 14.04
C VAL A 142 -11.98 12.74 12.61
N GLY A 143 -11.22 12.24 11.65
CA GLY A 143 -11.43 12.46 10.22
C GLY A 143 -11.03 13.84 9.68
N ASN A 144 -10.42 14.73 10.49
CA ASN A 144 -10.01 16.07 10.06
C ASN A 144 -8.50 16.26 10.28
N TYR A 145 -7.80 16.72 9.24
CA TYR A 145 -6.33 16.78 9.21
C TYR A 145 -5.80 18.11 8.71
N GLU A 146 -4.67 18.54 9.25
CA GLU A 146 -3.86 19.65 8.75
C GLU A 146 -2.69 19.12 7.90
N ILE A 147 -2.43 19.84 6.80
CA ILE A 147 -1.44 19.48 5.79
C ILE A 147 -0.52 20.68 5.60
N ALA A 148 0.74 20.53 6.00
CA ALA A 148 1.74 21.61 6.03
C ALA A 148 2.92 21.37 5.08
N ASN A 149 3.10 20.17 4.54
CA ASN A 149 4.20 19.82 3.63
C ASN A 149 3.80 18.79 2.58
N ALA A 150 4.70 18.52 1.65
CA ALA A 150 4.44 17.62 0.53
C ALA A 150 4.19 16.17 1.00
N GLY A 151 4.94 15.65 1.96
CA GLY A 151 4.74 14.29 2.48
C GLY A 151 3.35 14.10 3.09
N GLN A 152 2.88 15.08 3.87
CA GLN A 152 1.52 15.07 4.44
C GLN A 152 0.43 15.14 3.35
N LEU A 153 0.69 15.88 2.26
CA LEU A 153 -0.19 15.93 1.10
C LEU A 153 -0.28 14.57 0.41
N TYR A 154 0.86 13.87 0.22
CA TYR A 154 0.89 12.53 -0.36
C TYR A 154 0.21 11.50 0.55
N TRP A 155 0.43 11.57 1.86
CA TRP A 155 -0.25 10.72 2.84
C TRP A 155 -1.77 10.90 2.77
N PHE A 156 -2.25 12.15 2.71
CA PHE A 156 -3.67 12.44 2.60
C PHE A 156 -4.27 11.89 1.30
N ALA A 157 -3.57 12.11 0.17
CA ALA A 157 -3.99 11.58 -1.13
C ALA A 157 -4.08 10.05 -1.12
N GLU A 158 -3.09 9.37 -0.54
CA GLU A 158 -3.08 7.92 -0.42
C GLU A 158 -4.28 7.39 0.37
N LYS A 159 -4.60 8.01 1.52
CA LYS A 159 -5.74 7.66 2.36
C LYS A 159 -7.07 7.79 1.61
N VAL A 160 -7.29 8.93 0.96
CA VAL A 160 -8.49 9.17 0.16
C VAL A 160 -8.59 8.18 -1.00
N ASN A 161 -7.49 7.92 -1.71
CA ASN A 161 -7.46 7.00 -2.85
C ASN A 161 -7.69 5.54 -2.44
N LYS A 162 -7.37 5.18 -1.20
CA LYS A 162 -7.73 3.90 -0.57
C LYS A 162 -9.18 3.82 -0.07
N GLY A 163 -9.97 4.88 -0.26
CA GLY A 163 -11.41 4.92 0.06
C GLY A 163 -11.76 5.53 1.40
N GLU A 164 -10.80 6.15 2.13
CA GLU A 164 -11.12 6.86 3.36
C GLU A 164 -11.79 8.21 3.07
N ASN A 165 -12.91 8.50 3.72
CA ASN A 165 -13.61 9.79 3.65
C ASN A 165 -13.13 10.69 4.79
N ILE A 166 -12.03 11.39 4.56
CA ILE A 166 -11.40 12.30 5.52
C ILE A 166 -11.35 13.72 4.96
N ASN A 167 -11.24 14.70 5.85
CA ASN A 167 -11.16 16.11 5.50
C ASN A 167 -9.73 16.61 5.71
N GLY A 168 -9.23 17.40 4.78
CA GLY A 168 -7.92 18.04 4.85
C GLY A 168 -8.00 19.54 4.66
N ARG A 169 -7.16 20.29 5.39
CA ARG A 169 -6.93 21.70 5.14
C ARG A 169 -5.44 22.00 5.06
N LEU A 170 -5.07 22.89 4.14
CA LEU A 170 -3.70 23.37 4.06
C LEU A 170 -3.42 24.36 5.19
N THR A 171 -2.19 24.36 5.71
CA THR A 171 -1.70 25.33 6.70
C THR A 171 -0.44 26.06 6.24
N ALA A 172 0.07 25.71 5.06
CA ALA A 172 1.23 26.33 4.42
C ALA A 172 1.15 26.17 2.90
N ASP A 173 1.89 26.99 2.16
CA ASP A 173 2.17 26.75 0.76
C ASP A 173 3.04 25.49 0.60
N ILE A 174 2.70 24.64 -0.34
CA ILE A 174 3.38 23.35 -0.55
C ILE A 174 4.08 23.35 -1.90
N VAL A 175 5.39 23.13 -1.89
CA VAL A 175 6.18 22.84 -3.08
C VAL A 175 6.48 21.35 -3.10
N VAL A 176 5.92 20.63 -4.08
CA VAL A 176 6.10 19.18 -4.24
C VAL A 176 7.42 18.87 -4.93
N ASN A 177 7.68 19.56 -6.04
CA ASN A 177 8.94 19.53 -6.76
C ASN A 177 9.35 20.95 -7.13
N GLU A 178 10.63 21.23 -6.97
CA GLU A 178 11.20 22.50 -7.42
C GLU A 178 11.59 22.43 -8.89
N GLU A 179 11.60 23.58 -9.55
CA GLU A 179 12.12 23.76 -10.93
C GLU A 179 11.56 22.71 -11.94
N VAL A 180 10.28 22.40 -11.85
CA VAL A 180 9.64 21.42 -12.77
C VAL A 180 9.68 21.89 -14.21
N LEU A 181 9.54 23.20 -14.44
CA LEU A 181 9.55 23.80 -15.76
C LEU A 181 10.77 24.70 -15.96
N THR A 182 11.30 24.68 -17.17
CA THR A 182 12.30 25.64 -17.65
C THR A 182 11.65 27.00 -17.94
N ALA A 183 12.45 28.03 -18.16
CA ALA A 183 11.97 29.39 -18.46
C ALA A 183 11.07 29.46 -19.73
N ASP A 184 11.22 28.54 -20.66
CA ASP A 184 10.38 28.40 -21.86
C ASP A 184 9.18 27.47 -21.66
N GLY A 185 8.90 27.07 -20.43
CA GLY A 185 7.70 26.28 -20.04
C GLY A 185 7.76 24.80 -20.37
N LYS A 186 8.95 24.27 -20.71
CA LYS A 186 9.14 22.84 -20.92
C LYS A 186 9.53 22.11 -19.64
N LEU A 187 9.31 20.81 -19.60
CA LEU A 187 9.76 19.98 -18.48
C LEU A 187 11.29 20.09 -18.32
N ASN A 188 11.74 20.37 -17.11
CA ASN A 188 13.15 20.54 -16.79
C ASN A 188 13.85 19.19 -16.58
N GLY A 189 14.18 18.52 -17.67
CA GLY A 189 14.83 17.22 -17.68
C GLY A 189 13.87 16.05 -17.76
N ASP A 190 14.30 14.89 -17.23
CA ASP A 190 13.50 13.66 -17.26
C ASP A 190 12.49 13.62 -16.10
N ARG A 191 11.32 13.03 -16.34
CA ARG A 191 10.26 12.86 -15.34
C ARG A 191 10.70 12.09 -14.10
N THR A 192 11.66 11.17 -14.24
CA THR A 192 12.19 10.36 -13.13
C THR A 192 12.89 11.18 -12.04
N ARG A 193 13.21 12.45 -12.32
CA ARG A 193 13.75 13.40 -11.35
C ARG A 193 12.71 13.84 -10.31
N PHE A 194 11.44 13.73 -10.63
CA PHE A 194 10.37 14.34 -9.86
C PHE A 194 9.56 13.31 -9.09
N LYS A 195 9.07 13.71 -7.93
CA LYS A 195 8.03 12.97 -7.21
C LYS A 195 6.75 13.05 -8.02
N MET A 196 6.27 11.88 -8.45
CA MET A 196 5.06 11.79 -9.27
C MET A 196 3.83 11.93 -8.39
N TRP A 197 2.86 12.69 -8.87
CA TRP A 197 1.61 12.97 -8.18
C TRP A 197 0.48 12.09 -8.68
N THR A 198 -0.25 11.48 -7.74
CA THR A 198 -1.55 10.84 -8.01
C THR A 198 -2.65 11.77 -7.50
N PRO A 199 -3.57 12.23 -8.38
CA PRO A 199 -4.65 13.12 -7.96
C PRO A 199 -5.45 12.58 -6.78
N ILE A 200 -5.88 13.49 -5.90
CA ILE A 200 -6.75 13.17 -4.77
C ILE A 200 -8.14 12.85 -5.30
N GLY A 201 -8.68 11.73 -4.84
CA GLY A 201 -10.07 11.39 -5.02
C GLY A 201 -10.30 10.13 -5.85
N ASN A 202 -11.40 9.49 -5.51
CA ASN A 202 -12.02 8.43 -6.28
C ASN A 202 -13.52 8.79 -6.43
N MET A 203 -14.28 7.99 -7.21
CA MET A 203 -15.70 8.29 -7.47
C MET A 203 -16.58 8.28 -6.21
N TYR A 204 -16.10 7.85 -5.06
CA TYR A 204 -16.84 7.78 -3.81
C TYR A 204 -16.35 8.79 -2.76
N TYR A 205 -15.30 9.57 -3.05
CA TYR A 205 -14.80 10.56 -2.11
C TYR A 205 -15.79 11.72 -1.96
N ASN A 206 -16.26 11.94 -0.73
CA ASN A 206 -17.18 13.02 -0.36
C ASN A 206 -16.66 13.87 0.80
N GLY A 207 -15.39 13.75 1.15
CA GLY A 207 -14.71 14.62 2.10
C GLY A 207 -14.44 16.02 1.52
N THR A 208 -13.88 16.88 2.36
CA THR A 208 -13.51 18.25 2.00
C THR A 208 -11.99 18.38 1.93
N PHE A 209 -11.49 19.05 0.90
CA PHE A 209 -10.11 19.52 0.84
C PHE A 209 -10.12 21.05 0.72
N ASP A 210 -9.65 21.72 1.79
CA ASP A 210 -9.69 23.18 1.90
C ASP A 210 -8.27 23.76 1.79
N GLY A 211 -8.03 24.54 0.74
CA GLY A 211 -6.75 25.18 0.49
C GLY A 211 -6.41 26.35 1.42
N GLN A 212 -7.38 26.90 2.17
CA GLN A 212 -7.19 28.02 3.12
C GLN A 212 -6.42 29.21 2.52
N GLY A 213 -6.46 29.40 1.20
CA GLY A 213 -5.70 30.44 0.49
C GLY A 213 -4.24 30.08 0.21
N HIS A 214 -3.79 28.89 0.57
CA HIS A 214 -2.45 28.40 0.26
C HIS A 214 -2.37 27.78 -1.15
N THR A 215 -1.14 27.66 -1.65
CA THR A 215 -0.83 27.14 -2.98
C THR A 215 -0.17 25.77 -2.91
N ILE A 216 -0.42 24.95 -3.93
CA ILE A 216 0.34 23.71 -4.20
C ILE A 216 1.02 23.89 -5.56
N SER A 217 2.32 23.70 -5.60
CA SER A 217 3.14 23.85 -6.81
C SER A 217 4.03 22.64 -7.08
N GLY A 218 4.52 22.52 -8.31
CA GLY A 218 5.46 21.46 -8.69
C GLY A 218 4.82 20.07 -8.83
N LEU A 219 3.52 19.97 -9.09
CA LEU A 219 2.85 18.69 -9.34
C LEU A 219 3.25 18.14 -10.73
N VAL A 220 3.73 16.91 -10.77
CA VAL A 220 4.04 16.16 -12.01
C VAL A 220 3.18 14.90 -12.03
N LEU A 221 2.26 14.83 -12.99
CA LEU A 221 1.32 13.71 -13.11
C LEU A 221 1.96 12.52 -13.83
N MET A 222 1.58 11.30 -13.45
CA MET A 222 1.82 10.13 -14.29
C MET A 222 0.95 10.22 -15.54
N ASP A 223 1.51 9.91 -16.70
CA ASP A 223 0.70 9.69 -17.90
C ASP A 223 0.03 8.31 -17.75
N ASN A 224 -1.29 8.30 -17.70
CA ASN A 224 -2.07 7.09 -17.94
C ASN A 224 -2.18 6.89 -19.46
N THR A 225 -1.08 6.42 -20.10
CA THR A 225 -1.11 5.96 -21.48
C THR A 225 -1.34 4.47 -21.56
#